data_a4d3bb8ec900b3ea99352389f15e2dca
#
_entry.id   a4d3bb8ec900b3ea99352389f15e2dca
#
_cell.length_a   1.000
_cell.length_b   1.000
_cell.length_c   1.000
_cell.angle_alpha   90.00
_cell.angle_beta   90.00
_cell.angle_gamma   90.00
#
_symmetry.space_group_name_H-M   'P 1'
#
loop_
_entity.id
_entity.type
_entity.pdbx_description
1 polymer ?
#
loop_
_entity_poly.entity_id
_entity_poly.type
_entity_poly.pdbx_seq_one_letter_code
_entity_poly.pdbx_strand_id
1 'polypeptide(L)'
;MALRIGIVGAGWIATDHRVVLEKLGHEIVAVCDLDRDRADALTRGRARVYGDWQELLDTEELDALWVATPPLHHRGPAVTALERGIPVYLEKPVARTLDDAIAIVEAWEHTGTVCAVGYQWHATEALEALRQELAGQELALLLGLSIGPTASRPWFLDRSGGGGNVLERGSHQIDLTRAVAGEVVSAQTVASPIMLAQGEGERGDIEDAATLILRFASGATATIVVAWTREGQPGTYSLDAVASAATLHLELDPWFKLTGRVGEREIERGMGVHPFERSVARFLEAAGAGDQARVFCTPRDAFGTLATALACERSLLEGGRLVELTEIL
;
A
#
# COMPACT_ATOMS: atom_id res chain seq x y z
N MET A 1 9.56 -25.90 1.71
CA MET A 1 10.25 -25.82 3.02
C MET A 1 9.72 -24.59 3.75
N ALA A 2 9.71 -24.60 5.10
CA ALA A 2 9.42 -23.39 5.87
C ALA A 2 10.56 -22.40 5.65
N LEU A 3 10.23 -21.16 5.31
CA LEU A 3 11.21 -20.08 5.19
C LEU A 3 11.48 -19.44 6.56
N ARG A 4 12.71 -18.98 6.76
CA ARG A 4 13.19 -18.27 7.94
C ARG A 4 12.98 -16.77 7.73
N ILE A 5 12.08 -16.18 8.48
CA ILE A 5 11.62 -14.81 8.28
C ILE A 5 12.15 -13.88 9.38
N GLY A 6 12.76 -12.77 8.98
CA GLY A 6 13.02 -11.61 9.84
C GLY A 6 11.94 -10.55 9.71
N ILE A 7 11.60 -9.87 10.79
CA ILE A 7 10.65 -8.74 10.78
C ILE A 7 11.32 -7.51 11.39
N VAL A 8 11.30 -6.39 10.69
CA VAL A 8 11.73 -5.08 11.18
C VAL A 8 10.49 -4.19 11.31
N GLY A 9 10.19 -3.80 12.56
CA GLY A 9 8.97 -3.13 12.96
C GLY A 9 7.94 -4.10 13.55
N ALA A 10 7.64 -3.95 14.85
CA ALA A 10 6.67 -4.79 15.59
C ALA A 10 5.36 -4.05 15.86
N GLY A 11 4.91 -3.23 14.90
CA GLY A 11 3.65 -2.52 14.95
C GLY A 11 2.43 -3.44 14.73
N TRP A 12 1.25 -2.82 14.67
CA TRP A 12 -0.01 -3.54 14.47
C TRP A 12 0.00 -4.41 13.20
N ILE A 13 0.44 -3.86 12.06
CA ILE A 13 0.46 -4.59 10.80
C ILE A 13 1.40 -5.81 10.83
N ALA A 14 2.50 -5.73 11.59
CA ALA A 14 3.39 -6.87 11.78
C ALA A 14 2.69 -8.04 12.50
N THR A 15 1.70 -7.75 13.36
CA THR A 15 0.89 -8.78 14.01
C THR A 15 0.01 -9.53 13.00
N ASP A 16 -0.58 -8.83 12.05
CA ASP A 16 -1.38 -9.45 10.99
C ASP A 16 -0.49 -10.27 10.04
N HIS A 17 0.67 -9.75 9.67
CA HIS A 17 1.66 -10.51 8.90
C HIS A 17 2.09 -11.78 9.62
N ARG A 18 2.40 -11.70 10.93
CA ARG A 18 2.76 -12.88 11.72
C ARG A 18 1.68 -13.95 11.66
N VAL A 19 0.40 -13.57 11.84
CA VAL A 19 -0.72 -14.53 11.80
C VAL A 19 -0.78 -15.26 10.45
N VAL A 20 -0.60 -14.53 9.35
CA VAL A 20 -0.60 -15.12 8.00
C VAL A 20 0.63 -15.98 7.76
N LEU A 21 1.83 -15.53 8.15
CA LEU A 21 3.07 -16.29 8.01
C LEU A 21 3.02 -17.62 8.77
N GLU A 22 2.56 -17.60 10.04
CA GLU A 22 2.37 -18.80 10.85
C GLU A 22 1.33 -19.75 10.22
N LYS A 23 0.20 -19.20 9.71
CA LYS A 23 -0.84 -19.97 9.00
C LYS A 23 -0.30 -20.67 7.76
N LEU A 24 0.60 -20.01 7.03
CA LEU A 24 1.24 -20.55 5.82
C LEU A 24 2.42 -21.50 6.14
N GLY A 25 2.75 -21.69 7.43
CA GLY A 25 3.76 -22.65 7.89
C GLY A 25 5.19 -22.15 7.81
N HIS A 26 5.41 -20.83 7.82
CA HIS A 26 6.73 -20.21 7.84
C HIS A 26 7.16 -19.84 9.26
N GLU A 27 8.47 -19.71 9.48
CA GLU A 27 9.05 -19.47 10.80
C GLU A 27 9.57 -18.04 10.93
N ILE A 28 9.05 -17.29 11.90
CA ILE A 28 9.61 -16.00 12.29
C ILE A 28 10.75 -16.28 13.27
N VAL A 29 11.99 -16.04 12.83
CA VAL A 29 13.20 -16.35 13.60
C VAL A 29 13.76 -15.14 14.32
N ALA A 30 13.46 -13.94 13.83
CA ALA A 30 13.98 -12.68 14.38
C ALA A 30 12.97 -11.54 14.24
N VAL A 31 12.89 -10.69 15.25
CA VAL A 31 12.09 -9.45 15.24
C VAL A 31 12.93 -8.29 15.76
N CYS A 32 12.90 -7.17 15.06
CA CYS A 32 13.54 -5.92 15.47
C CYS A 32 12.49 -4.81 15.67
N ASP A 33 12.52 -4.15 16.80
CA ASP A 33 11.79 -2.89 17.06
C ASP A 33 12.56 -2.07 18.10
N LEU A 34 12.45 -0.73 18.04
CA LEU A 34 13.00 0.17 19.05
C LEU A 34 12.31 -0.02 20.40
N ASP A 35 11.05 -0.41 20.39
CA ASP A 35 10.27 -0.83 21.54
C ASP A 35 10.40 -2.34 21.75
N ARG A 36 11.29 -2.72 22.67
CA ARG A 36 11.59 -4.12 22.93
C ARG A 36 10.37 -4.91 23.42
N ASP A 37 9.49 -4.28 24.17
CA ASP A 37 8.29 -4.95 24.70
C ASP A 37 7.33 -5.32 23.56
N ARG A 38 7.23 -4.47 22.52
CA ARG A 38 6.46 -4.79 21.30
C ARG A 38 7.09 -5.96 20.53
N ALA A 39 8.41 -5.95 20.38
CA ALA A 39 9.10 -7.04 19.70
C ALA A 39 8.94 -8.36 20.46
N ASP A 40 9.10 -8.38 21.79
CA ASP A 40 8.88 -9.55 22.63
C ASP A 40 7.43 -10.06 22.52
N ALA A 41 6.44 -9.16 22.54
CA ALA A 41 5.03 -9.51 22.38
C ALA A 41 4.74 -10.13 21.00
N LEU A 42 5.37 -9.62 19.93
CA LEU A 42 5.23 -10.16 18.58
C LEU A 42 5.83 -11.57 18.47
N THR A 43 7.00 -11.81 19.08
CA THR A 43 7.68 -13.12 19.02
C THR A 43 6.98 -14.21 19.82
N ARG A 44 6.25 -13.85 20.86
CA ARG A 44 5.69 -14.79 21.86
C ARG A 44 6.76 -15.75 22.43
N GLY A 45 8.01 -15.28 22.56
CA GLY A 45 9.14 -16.05 23.04
C GLY A 45 9.69 -17.11 22.07
N ARG A 46 9.31 -17.03 20.77
CA ARG A 46 9.72 -18.04 19.75
C ARG A 46 10.80 -17.54 18.80
N ALA A 47 11.10 -16.24 18.80
CA ALA A 47 12.09 -15.64 17.93
C ALA A 47 13.06 -14.76 18.75
N ARG A 48 14.23 -14.47 18.19
CA ARG A 48 15.17 -13.54 18.80
C ARG A 48 14.69 -12.09 18.63
N VAL A 49 14.98 -11.26 19.63
CA VAL A 49 14.61 -9.85 19.63
C VAL A 49 15.83 -8.97 19.52
N TYR A 50 15.76 -8.01 18.62
CA TYR A 50 16.80 -7.04 18.31
C TYR A 50 16.29 -5.61 18.50
N GLY A 51 17.16 -4.71 18.95
CA GLY A 51 16.90 -3.26 18.99
C GLY A 51 17.44 -2.53 17.75
N ASP A 52 18.28 -3.20 16.97
CA ASP A 52 18.92 -2.68 15.77
C ASP A 52 18.73 -3.67 14.61
N TRP A 53 18.17 -3.19 13.51
CA TRP A 53 17.95 -4.00 12.32
C TRP A 53 19.25 -4.40 11.62
N GLN A 54 20.33 -3.64 11.76
CA GLN A 54 21.65 -4.00 11.22
C GLN A 54 22.20 -5.23 11.95
N GLU A 55 22.11 -5.21 13.30
CA GLU A 55 22.50 -6.36 14.12
C GLU A 55 21.69 -7.61 13.74
N LEU A 56 20.37 -7.46 13.50
CA LEU A 56 19.51 -8.54 13.04
C LEU A 56 20.03 -9.14 11.72
N LEU A 57 20.26 -8.27 10.72
CA LEU A 57 20.73 -8.71 9.40
C LEU A 57 22.17 -9.27 9.42
N ASP A 58 23.02 -8.84 10.37
CA ASP A 58 24.38 -9.33 10.52
C ASP A 58 24.45 -10.68 11.25
N THR A 59 23.42 -11.00 12.04
CA THR A 59 23.42 -12.18 12.92
C THR A 59 22.61 -13.34 12.37
N GLU A 60 21.50 -13.05 11.67
CA GLU A 60 20.55 -14.07 11.26
C GLU A 60 20.71 -14.45 9.78
N GLU A 61 20.62 -15.75 9.52
CA GLU A 61 20.44 -16.27 8.17
C GLU A 61 18.94 -16.25 7.84
N LEU A 62 18.53 -15.40 6.90
CA LEU A 62 17.14 -15.19 6.54
C LEU A 62 16.87 -15.60 5.09
N ASP A 63 15.70 -16.21 4.87
CA ASP A 63 15.17 -16.48 3.54
C ASP A 63 14.33 -15.29 3.02
N ALA A 64 13.81 -14.45 3.92
CA ALA A 64 13.12 -13.21 3.57
C ALA A 64 13.05 -12.25 4.76
N LEU A 65 12.94 -10.94 4.45
CA LEU A 65 12.76 -9.86 5.41
C LEU A 65 11.41 -9.17 5.21
N TRP A 66 10.66 -8.97 6.30
CA TRP A 66 9.51 -8.07 6.38
C TRP A 66 9.94 -6.72 6.93
N VAL A 67 9.66 -5.64 6.22
CA VAL A 67 9.86 -4.26 6.69
C VAL A 67 8.49 -3.65 6.93
N ALA A 68 8.13 -3.50 8.21
CA ALA A 68 6.82 -3.06 8.69
C ALA A 68 6.93 -1.85 9.65
N THR A 69 7.97 -1.04 9.47
CA THR A 69 8.20 0.22 10.17
C THR A 69 7.34 1.35 9.60
N PRO A 70 7.29 2.54 10.21
CA PRO A 70 6.80 3.73 9.52
C PRO A 70 7.61 4.03 8.25
N PRO A 71 6.98 4.63 7.20
CA PRO A 71 7.60 4.80 5.87
C PRO A 71 8.94 5.55 5.86
N LEU A 72 9.15 6.42 6.84
CA LEU A 72 10.40 7.17 7.02
C LEU A 72 11.62 6.25 7.30
N HIS A 73 11.37 5.04 7.75
CA HIS A 73 12.41 4.07 8.16
C HIS A 73 12.48 2.85 7.25
N HIS A 74 11.87 2.90 6.06
CA HIS A 74 11.85 1.79 5.11
C HIS A 74 13.18 1.58 4.39
N ARG A 75 13.86 2.68 3.96
CA ARG A 75 15.04 2.65 3.10
C ARG A 75 16.16 1.79 3.66
N GLY A 76 16.59 2.05 4.91
CA GLY A 76 17.77 1.38 5.48
C GLY A 76 17.68 -0.15 5.44
N PRO A 77 16.70 -0.76 6.13
CA PRO A 77 16.57 -2.22 6.15
C PRO A 77 16.24 -2.82 4.78
N ALA A 78 15.42 -2.14 3.95
CA ALA A 78 15.05 -2.66 2.63
C ALA A 78 16.24 -2.69 1.67
N VAL A 79 16.98 -1.58 1.52
CA VAL A 79 18.16 -1.49 0.64
C VAL A 79 19.22 -2.51 1.08
N THR A 80 19.55 -2.55 2.38
CA THR A 80 20.57 -3.47 2.89
C THR A 80 20.21 -4.93 2.67
N ALA A 81 18.94 -5.31 2.86
CA ALA A 81 18.49 -6.67 2.60
C ALA A 81 18.56 -7.02 1.10
N LEU A 82 18.10 -6.13 0.23
CA LEU A 82 18.19 -6.32 -1.23
C LEU A 82 19.63 -6.50 -1.71
N GLU A 83 20.54 -5.65 -1.23
CA GLU A 83 21.98 -5.73 -1.55
C GLU A 83 22.64 -7.03 -1.06
N ARG A 84 22.09 -7.66 -0.01
CA ARG A 84 22.53 -8.97 0.50
C ARG A 84 21.83 -10.15 -0.20
N GLY A 85 20.95 -9.89 -1.18
CA GLY A 85 20.19 -10.92 -1.88
C GLY A 85 19.06 -11.53 -1.04
N ILE A 86 18.64 -10.86 0.05
CA ILE A 86 17.54 -11.30 0.90
C ILE A 86 16.23 -10.73 0.34
N PRO A 87 15.25 -11.56 -0.08
CA PRO A 87 13.94 -11.11 -0.54
C PRO A 87 13.22 -10.23 0.49
N VAL A 88 12.57 -9.15 0.02
CA VAL A 88 11.93 -8.16 0.91
C VAL A 88 10.43 -8.04 0.65
N TYR A 89 9.62 -8.21 1.69
CA TYR A 89 8.25 -7.71 1.73
C TYR A 89 8.25 -6.36 2.46
N LEU A 90 7.97 -5.29 1.72
CA LEU A 90 8.00 -3.93 2.22
C LEU A 90 6.59 -3.39 2.41
N GLU A 91 6.24 -2.91 3.59
CA GLU A 91 4.95 -2.27 3.81
C GLU A 91 4.78 -0.98 2.99
N LYS A 92 3.54 -0.67 2.70
CA LYS A 92 3.15 0.55 1.97
C LYS A 92 3.13 1.80 2.90
N PRO A 93 3.33 2.99 2.32
CA PRO A 93 3.90 3.27 1.01
C PRO A 93 5.37 2.86 0.94
N VAL A 94 5.93 2.73 -0.26
CA VAL A 94 7.32 2.28 -0.45
C VAL A 94 8.34 3.09 0.36
N ALA A 95 8.10 4.40 0.51
CA ALA A 95 8.88 5.34 1.33
C ALA A 95 8.03 6.58 1.67
N ARG A 96 8.56 7.50 2.50
CA ARG A 96 7.96 8.83 2.74
C ARG A 96 8.41 9.87 1.71
N THR A 97 9.62 9.73 1.19
CA THR A 97 10.23 10.67 0.24
C THR A 97 10.55 10.00 -1.09
N LEU A 98 10.65 10.82 -2.14
CA LEU A 98 11.02 10.32 -3.46
C LEU A 98 12.44 9.77 -3.48
N ASP A 99 13.39 10.45 -2.82
CA ASP A 99 14.79 10.03 -2.75
C ASP A 99 14.95 8.64 -2.10
N ASP A 100 14.21 8.38 -1.03
CA ASP A 100 14.23 7.07 -0.38
C ASP A 100 13.61 5.99 -1.26
N ALA A 101 12.55 6.32 -1.99
CA ALA A 101 11.92 5.41 -2.93
C ALA A 101 12.83 5.11 -4.13
N ILE A 102 13.54 6.11 -4.65
CA ILE A 102 14.56 5.94 -5.71
C ILE A 102 15.63 4.96 -5.24
N ALA A 103 16.19 5.17 -4.04
CA ALA A 103 17.22 4.29 -3.50
C ALA A 103 16.75 2.82 -3.37
N ILE A 104 15.49 2.59 -2.95
CA ILE A 104 14.91 1.25 -2.87
C ILE A 104 14.74 0.64 -4.26
N VAL A 105 14.22 1.40 -5.23
CA VAL A 105 14.05 0.94 -6.62
C VAL A 105 15.38 0.62 -7.27
N GLU A 106 16.39 1.48 -7.11
CA GLU A 106 17.74 1.26 -7.66
C GLU A 106 18.39 0.01 -7.07
N ALA A 107 18.33 -0.19 -5.76
CA ALA A 107 18.84 -1.39 -5.12
C ALA A 107 18.14 -2.66 -5.64
N TRP A 108 16.81 -2.61 -5.76
CA TRP A 108 16.01 -3.70 -6.31
C TRP A 108 16.39 -4.03 -7.76
N GLU A 109 16.48 -3.01 -8.64
CA GLU A 109 16.83 -3.20 -10.06
C GLU A 109 18.27 -3.67 -10.25
N HIS A 110 19.19 -3.17 -9.43
CA HIS A 110 20.61 -3.53 -9.50
C HIS A 110 20.82 -4.99 -9.10
N THR A 111 20.13 -5.45 -8.05
CA THR A 111 20.36 -6.79 -7.48
C THR A 111 19.48 -7.87 -8.13
N GLY A 112 18.33 -7.52 -8.67
CA GLY A 112 17.31 -8.47 -9.12
C GLY A 112 16.68 -9.29 -8.00
N THR A 113 16.94 -8.94 -6.74
CA THR A 113 16.39 -9.62 -5.56
C THR A 113 14.88 -9.40 -5.49
N VAL A 114 14.12 -10.45 -5.17
CA VAL A 114 12.65 -10.37 -5.10
C VAL A 114 12.21 -9.34 -4.06
N CYS A 115 11.38 -8.41 -4.49
CA CYS A 115 10.78 -7.39 -3.62
C CYS A 115 9.30 -7.17 -3.95
N ALA A 116 8.44 -7.20 -2.94
CA ALA A 116 7.04 -6.86 -3.04
C ALA A 116 6.70 -5.69 -2.12
N VAL A 117 5.80 -4.80 -2.55
CA VAL A 117 5.27 -3.72 -1.72
C VAL A 117 3.83 -4.01 -1.32
N GLY A 118 3.49 -3.79 -0.06
CA GLY A 118 2.27 -4.22 0.62
C GLY A 118 0.96 -3.52 0.20
N TYR A 119 0.81 -3.13 -1.05
CA TYR A 119 -0.47 -2.68 -1.59
C TYR A 119 -1.40 -3.88 -1.82
N GLN A 120 -1.98 -4.36 -0.74
CA GLN A 120 -2.74 -5.62 -0.71
C GLN A 120 -3.96 -5.67 -1.63
N TRP A 121 -4.56 -4.52 -1.98
CA TRP A 121 -5.70 -4.51 -2.90
C TRP A 121 -5.32 -4.93 -4.32
N HIS A 122 -4.07 -4.80 -4.72
CA HIS A 122 -3.53 -5.39 -5.95
C HIS A 122 -3.73 -6.92 -6.01
N ALA A 123 -3.76 -7.58 -4.87
CA ALA A 123 -3.89 -9.03 -4.77
C ALA A 123 -5.35 -9.52 -4.80
N THR A 124 -6.35 -8.65 -4.97
CA THR A 124 -7.75 -9.12 -5.00
C THR A 124 -8.09 -9.76 -6.36
N GLU A 125 -8.74 -10.93 -6.32
CA GLU A 125 -9.24 -11.61 -7.52
C GLU A 125 -10.32 -10.78 -8.24
N ALA A 126 -11.06 -9.97 -7.49
CA ALA A 126 -12.05 -9.06 -8.05
C ALA A 126 -11.41 -7.94 -8.90
N LEU A 127 -10.20 -7.47 -8.56
CA LEU A 127 -9.44 -6.54 -9.41
C LEU A 127 -8.95 -7.22 -10.69
N GLU A 128 -8.47 -8.45 -10.61
CA GLU A 128 -8.08 -9.22 -11.79
C GLU A 128 -9.28 -9.39 -12.74
N ALA A 129 -10.45 -9.73 -12.19
CA ALA A 129 -11.69 -9.82 -12.97
C ALA A 129 -12.08 -8.47 -13.58
N LEU A 130 -12.01 -7.37 -12.80
CA LEU A 130 -12.26 -6.01 -13.31
C LEU A 130 -11.37 -5.69 -14.52
N ARG A 131 -10.07 -5.94 -14.42
CA ARG A 131 -9.12 -5.70 -15.51
C ARG A 131 -9.41 -6.55 -16.74
N GLN A 132 -9.81 -7.82 -16.54
CA GLN A 132 -10.21 -8.72 -17.64
C GLN A 132 -11.46 -8.20 -18.35
N GLU A 133 -12.47 -7.75 -17.60
CA GLU A 133 -13.72 -7.23 -18.17
C GLU A 133 -13.53 -5.88 -18.88
N LEU A 134 -12.53 -5.09 -18.47
CA LEU A 134 -12.17 -3.82 -19.13
C LEU A 134 -11.21 -3.99 -20.31
N ALA A 135 -10.65 -5.18 -20.52
CA ALA A 135 -9.68 -5.41 -21.58
C ALA A 135 -10.29 -5.13 -22.97
N GLY A 136 -9.63 -4.25 -23.75
CA GLY A 136 -10.09 -3.84 -25.07
C GLY A 136 -11.20 -2.78 -25.06
N GLN A 137 -11.56 -2.24 -23.91
CA GLN A 137 -12.52 -1.16 -23.79
C GLN A 137 -11.83 0.19 -23.58
N GLU A 138 -12.49 1.26 -24.00
CA GLU A 138 -12.05 2.63 -23.70
C GLU A 138 -12.54 3.02 -22.30
N LEU A 139 -11.62 3.05 -21.35
CA LEU A 139 -11.90 3.48 -19.98
C LEU A 139 -12.03 5.02 -19.94
N ALA A 140 -13.16 5.51 -19.45
CA ALA A 140 -13.41 6.93 -19.34
C ALA A 140 -13.17 7.46 -17.90
N LEU A 141 -13.68 6.75 -16.90
CA LEU A 141 -13.73 7.26 -15.52
C LEU A 141 -13.55 6.15 -14.50
N LEU A 142 -12.81 6.48 -13.43
CA LEU A 142 -12.74 5.73 -12.18
C LEU A 142 -13.24 6.60 -11.03
N LEU A 143 -14.05 6.03 -10.12
CA LEU A 143 -14.50 6.68 -8.89
C LEU A 143 -14.07 5.83 -7.70
N GLY A 144 -13.11 6.32 -6.92
CA GLY A 144 -12.56 5.62 -5.75
C GLY A 144 -13.10 6.21 -4.44
N LEU A 145 -13.59 5.36 -3.54
CA LEU A 145 -13.98 5.75 -2.20
C LEU A 145 -13.13 5.02 -1.16
N SER A 146 -12.58 5.78 -0.21
CA SER A 146 -11.87 5.25 0.95
C SER A 146 -12.23 6.06 2.18
N ILE A 147 -13.37 5.73 2.78
CA ILE A 147 -13.95 6.42 3.93
C ILE A 147 -13.96 5.43 5.10
N GLY A 148 -13.42 5.82 6.24
CA GLY A 148 -13.39 4.93 7.40
C GLY A 148 -12.80 5.57 8.65
N PRO A 149 -12.78 4.85 9.79
CA PRO A 149 -12.39 5.42 11.06
C PRO A 149 -10.95 5.93 11.05
N THR A 150 -10.74 7.01 11.80
CA THR A 150 -9.42 7.61 12.04
C THR A 150 -8.52 6.62 12.77
N ALA A 151 -7.28 6.50 12.32
CA ALA A 151 -6.29 5.75 13.06
C ALA A 151 -5.88 6.49 14.34
N SER A 152 -5.82 5.76 15.45
CA SER A 152 -5.48 6.30 16.77
C SER A 152 -3.98 6.50 17.02
N ARG A 153 -3.15 6.50 15.97
CA ARG A 153 -1.68 6.54 16.10
C ARG A 153 -1.16 7.95 15.86
N PRO A 154 -0.35 8.53 16.78
CA PRO A 154 0.13 9.91 16.66
C PRO A 154 0.83 10.22 15.33
N TRP A 155 1.66 9.29 14.82
CA TRP A 155 2.40 9.51 13.57
C TRP A 155 1.51 9.59 12.32
N PHE A 156 0.28 9.03 12.35
CA PHE A 156 -0.70 9.20 11.28
C PHE A 156 -1.26 10.62 11.20
N LEU A 157 -1.29 11.30 12.36
CA LEU A 157 -1.80 12.67 12.47
C LEU A 157 -0.72 13.74 12.22
N ASP A 158 0.51 13.29 11.96
CA ASP A 158 1.66 14.12 11.62
C ASP A 158 1.99 13.96 10.13
N ARG A 159 1.89 15.06 9.39
CA ARG A 159 2.19 15.08 7.95
C ARG A 159 3.65 14.72 7.66
N SER A 160 4.56 15.15 8.51
CA SER A 160 5.99 14.84 8.32
C SER A 160 6.29 13.36 8.46
N GLY A 161 5.60 12.67 9.35
CA GLY A 161 5.76 11.24 9.61
C GLY A 161 4.90 10.36 8.69
N GLY A 162 3.59 10.59 8.65
CA GLY A 162 2.61 9.77 7.95
C GLY A 162 2.20 10.29 6.57
N GLY A 163 2.40 11.58 6.27
CA GLY A 163 1.99 12.20 5.02
C GLY A 163 0.50 12.54 4.92
N GLY A 164 -0.26 12.38 6.02
CA GLY A 164 -1.69 12.68 6.05
C GLY A 164 -2.58 11.65 5.38
N ASN A 165 -3.87 11.96 5.28
CA ASN A 165 -4.88 11.07 4.74
C ASN A 165 -4.64 10.76 3.25
N VAL A 166 -4.12 11.72 2.49
CA VAL A 166 -3.80 11.55 1.06
C VAL A 166 -2.74 10.48 0.85
N LEU A 167 -1.62 10.53 1.59
CA LEU A 167 -0.54 9.57 1.43
C LEU A 167 -0.87 8.23 2.10
N GLU A 168 -1.43 8.25 3.30
CA GLU A 168 -1.67 7.02 4.06
C GLU A 168 -2.85 6.20 3.52
N ARG A 169 -4.02 6.81 3.40
CA ARG A 169 -5.24 6.16 2.92
C ARG A 169 -5.42 6.27 1.41
N GLY A 170 -5.15 7.46 0.88
CA GLY A 170 -5.32 7.76 -0.54
C GLY A 170 -4.39 6.94 -1.42
N SER A 171 -3.19 6.60 -0.95
CA SER A 171 -2.24 5.79 -1.73
C SER A 171 -2.79 4.43 -2.14
N HIS A 172 -3.65 3.79 -1.34
CA HIS A 172 -4.33 2.55 -1.74
C HIS A 172 -5.24 2.73 -2.95
N GLN A 173 -6.01 3.83 -2.99
CA GLN A 173 -6.88 4.13 -4.12
C GLN A 173 -6.09 4.60 -5.34
N ILE A 174 -5.03 5.39 -5.13
CA ILE A 174 -4.11 5.80 -6.20
C ILE A 174 -3.47 4.57 -6.83
N ASP A 175 -2.95 3.65 -6.04
CA ASP A 175 -2.37 2.39 -6.49
C ASP A 175 -3.38 1.56 -7.29
N LEU A 176 -4.58 1.37 -6.76
CA LEU A 176 -5.65 0.63 -7.41
C LEU A 176 -6.07 1.26 -8.75
N THR A 177 -6.24 2.59 -8.80
CA THR A 177 -6.61 3.29 -10.04
C THR A 177 -5.49 3.22 -11.08
N ARG A 178 -4.21 3.29 -10.66
CA ARG A 178 -3.05 3.09 -11.54
C ARG A 178 -3.00 1.66 -12.06
N ALA A 179 -3.30 0.66 -11.25
CA ALA A 179 -3.38 -0.74 -11.67
C ALA A 179 -4.42 -0.98 -12.77
N VAL A 180 -5.46 -0.14 -12.85
CA VAL A 180 -6.53 -0.22 -13.86
C VAL A 180 -6.28 0.67 -15.06
N ALA A 181 -5.93 1.95 -14.85
CA ALA A 181 -5.87 2.98 -15.89
C ALA A 181 -4.45 3.30 -16.39
N GLY A 182 -3.41 2.81 -15.72
CA GLY A 182 -2.00 3.05 -16.07
C GLY A 182 -1.42 4.30 -15.41
N GLU A 183 -0.46 4.95 -16.07
CA GLU A 183 0.32 6.04 -15.49
C GLU A 183 -0.47 7.35 -15.42
N VAL A 184 -0.36 8.02 -14.26
CA VAL A 184 -0.92 9.34 -14.00
C VAL A 184 -0.02 10.40 -14.62
N VAL A 185 -0.61 11.42 -15.24
CA VAL A 185 0.13 12.55 -15.82
C VAL A 185 -0.06 13.83 -15.01
N SER A 186 -1.20 14.02 -14.36
CA SER A 186 -1.42 15.16 -13.47
C SER A 186 -2.41 14.84 -12.35
N ALA A 187 -2.29 15.59 -11.24
CA ALA A 187 -3.11 15.46 -10.06
C ALA A 187 -3.58 16.83 -9.53
N GLN A 188 -4.78 16.85 -8.95
CA GLN A 188 -5.33 18.00 -8.23
C GLN A 188 -6.02 17.52 -6.96
N THR A 189 -5.89 18.27 -5.85
CA THR A 189 -6.43 17.88 -4.54
C THR A 189 -7.08 19.05 -3.86
N VAL A 190 -8.31 18.83 -3.36
CA VAL A 190 -9.02 19.73 -2.47
C VAL A 190 -9.35 19.00 -1.18
N ALA A 191 -9.15 19.64 -0.03
CA ALA A 191 -9.32 18.99 1.27
C ALA A 191 -10.00 19.87 2.32
N SER A 192 -10.46 19.21 3.38
CA SER A 192 -11.14 19.84 4.52
C SER A 192 -10.56 19.35 5.85
N PRO A 193 -10.19 20.24 6.78
CA PRO A 193 -9.67 19.88 8.12
C PRO A 193 -10.74 20.03 9.23
N ILE A 194 -12.04 19.87 8.94
CA ILE A 194 -13.11 20.29 9.84
C ILE A 194 -13.22 19.43 11.11
N MET A 195 -13.14 18.11 11.01
CA MET A 195 -13.41 17.21 12.13
C MET A 195 -12.27 17.18 13.16
N LEU A 196 -11.03 17.07 12.68
CA LEU A 196 -9.84 17.09 13.54
C LEU A 196 -9.67 18.43 14.26
N ALA A 197 -10.12 19.52 13.63
CA ALA A 197 -10.11 20.86 14.25
C ALA A 197 -11.09 20.98 15.42
N GLN A 198 -12.11 20.12 15.51
CA GLN A 198 -13.19 20.17 16.51
C GLN A 198 -13.05 19.08 17.60
N GLY A 199 -12.09 18.15 17.46
CA GLY A 199 -11.90 17.05 18.41
C GLY A 199 -11.20 17.46 19.71
N GLU A 200 -11.51 16.76 20.83
CA GLU A 200 -10.72 16.79 22.05
C GLU A 200 -9.51 15.85 21.85
N GLY A 201 -8.32 16.39 21.71
CA GLY A 201 -7.10 15.61 21.54
C GLY A 201 -5.98 16.38 20.84
N GLU A 202 -4.84 15.73 20.65
CA GLU A 202 -3.74 16.27 19.85
C GLU A 202 -4.21 16.47 18.41
N ARG A 203 -4.24 17.71 17.98
CA ARG A 203 -4.59 18.08 16.61
C ARG A 203 -3.40 17.80 15.72
N GLY A 204 -3.57 16.90 14.76
CA GLY A 204 -2.62 16.76 13.67
C GLY A 204 -2.66 17.96 12.70
N ASP A 205 -1.67 18.04 11.84
CA ASP A 205 -1.56 19.03 10.76
C ASP A 205 -2.08 18.50 9.42
N ILE A 206 -2.92 17.47 9.46
CA ILE A 206 -3.42 16.74 8.29
C ILE A 206 -4.90 17.08 7.99
N GLU A 207 -5.34 16.69 6.81
CA GLU A 207 -6.71 16.79 6.35
C GLU A 207 -7.60 15.66 6.87
N ASP A 208 -8.88 15.99 7.18
CA ASP A 208 -9.91 15.00 7.53
C ASP A 208 -10.47 14.29 6.32
N ALA A 209 -10.68 15.05 5.25
CA ALA A 209 -11.20 14.55 4.00
C ALA A 209 -10.52 15.25 2.82
N ALA A 210 -10.31 14.51 1.75
CA ALA A 210 -9.77 15.04 0.51
C ALA A 210 -10.47 14.42 -0.70
N THR A 211 -10.59 15.23 -1.75
CA THR A 211 -10.98 14.80 -3.09
C THR A 211 -9.78 14.98 -4.01
N LEU A 212 -9.34 13.88 -4.62
CA LEU A 212 -8.27 13.87 -5.57
C LEU A 212 -8.84 13.69 -6.98
N ILE A 213 -8.34 14.44 -7.93
CA ILE A 213 -8.64 14.31 -9.36
C ILE A 213 -7.35 13.92 -10.06
N LEU A 214 -7.35 12.79 -10.75
CA LEU A 214 -6.20 12.27 -11.51
C LEU A 214 -6.51 12.23 -12.99
N ARG A 215 -5.53 12.55 -13.83
CA ARG A 215 -5.56 12.32 -15.28
C ARG A 215 -4.51 11.28 -15.63
N PHE A 216 -4.89 10.33 -16.47
CA PHE A 216 -4.01 9.25 -16.92
C PHE A 216 -3.49 9.49 -18.33
N ALA A 217 -2.34 8.92 -18.63
CA ALA A 217 -1.76 8.96 -19.99
C ALA A 217 -2.68 8.31 -21.03
N SER A 218 -3.54 7.38 -20.63
CA SER A 218 -4.58 6.77 -21.49
C SER A 218 -5.70 7.74 -21.89
N GLY A 219 -5.80 8.90 -21.24
CA GLY A 219 -6.91 9.85 -21.39
C GLY A 219 -8.04 9.65 -20.37
N ALA A 220 -8.06 8.54 -19.65
CA ALA A 220 -8.99 8.32 -18.56
C ALA A 220 -8.78 9.34 -17.41
N THR A 221 -9.81 9.50 -16.58
CA THR A 221 -9.73 10.30 -15.35
C THR A 221 -10.14 9.48 -14.14
N ALA A 222 -9.67 9.88 -12.95
CA ALA A 222 -10.21 9.36 -11.71
C ALA A 222 -10.58 10.48 -10.75
N THR A 223 -11.65 10.26 -9.98
CA THR A 223 -11.96 11.00 -8.77
C THR A 223 -11.85 10.05 -7.60
N ILE A 224 -11.00 10.38 -6.63
CA ILE A 224 -10.81 9.60 -5.41
C ILE A 224 -11.24 10.45 -4.23
N VAL A 225 -12.10 9.90 -3.37
CA VAL A 225 -12.51 10.52 -2.12
C VAL A 225 -11.93 9.73 -0.97
N VAL A 226 -11.15 10.40 -0.13
CA VAL A 226 -10.66 9.85 1.12
C VAL A 226 -11.20 10.66 2.28
N ALA A 227 -11.68 9.99 3.32
CA ALA A 227 -12.16 10.69 4.50
C ALA A 227 -11.98 9.83 5.76
N TRP A 228 -11.66 10.51 6.86
CA TRP A 228 -11.67 9.90 8.17
C TRP A 228 -13.01 10.15 8.85
N THR A 229 -13.53 9.12 9.48
CA THR A 229 -14.74 9.18 10.30
C THR A 229 -14.34 8.96 11.76
N ARG A 230 -15.26 9.25 12.67
CA ARG A 230 -15.09 8.94 14.09
C ARG A 230 -15.06 7.42 14.29
N GLU A 231 -14.39 6.98 15.33
CA GLU A 231 -14.37 5.59 15.75
C GLU A 231 -15.80 5.01 15.88
N GLY A 232 -15.97 3.75 15.47
CA GLY A 232 -17.27 3.07 15.50
C GLY A 232 -18.20 3.36 14.31
N GLN A 233 -17.82 4.27 13.39
CA GLN A 233 -18.56 4.45 12.15
C GLN A 233 -18.15 3.39 11.10
N PRO A 234 -19.11 2.91 10.26
CA PRO A 234 -18.78 1.96 9.21
C PRO A 234 -17.85 2.59 8.16
N GLY A 235 -16.94 1.79 7.62
CA GLY A 235 -16.14 2.18 6.47
C GLY A 235 -16.87 1.93 5.15
N THR A 236 -16.44 2.66 4.11
CA THR A 236 -16.86 2.44 2.72
C THR A 236 -15.62 2.48 1.84
N TYR A 237 -15.37 1.36 1.16
CA TYR A 237 -14.20 1.21 0.30
C TYR A 237 -14.66 0.62 -1.02
N SER A 238 -14.54 1.37 -2.11
CA SER A 238 -14.96 0.90 -3.44
C SER A 238 -14.21 1.57 -4.57
N LEU A 239 -14.31 0.98 -5.75
CA LEU A 239 -13.89 1.55 -7.02
C LEU A 239 -14.96 1.27 -8.08
N ASP A 240 -15.52 2.33 -8.66
CA ASP A 240 -16.39 2.23 -9.84
C ASP A 240 -15.57 2.49 -11.09
N ALA A 241 -15.84 1.73 -12.16
CA ALA A 241 -15.23 1.90 -13.46
C ALA A 241 -16.30 2.06 -14.55
N VAL A 242 -16.16 3.11 -15.35
CA VAL A 242 -17.02 3.42 -16.48
C VAL A 242 -16.19 3.39 -17.77
N ALA A 243 -16.57 2.49 -18.67
CA ALA A 243 -15.90 2.29 -19.95
C ALA A 243 -16.92 2.27 -21.11
N SER A 244 -16.44 2.15 -22.34
CA SER A 244 -17.26 2.25 -23.57
C SER A 244 -18.47 1.30 -23.57
N ALA A 245 -18.34 0.10 -23.00
CA ALA A 245 -19.43 -0.87 -22.91
C ALA A 245 -19.55 -1.51 -21.51
N ALA A 246 -18.93 -0.92 -20.48
CA ALA A 246 -18.93 -1.47 -19.13
C ALA A 246 -19.21 -0.40 -18.07
N THR A 247 -20.01 -0.79 -17.07
CA THR A 247 -20.13 -0.09 -15.79
C THR A 247 -19.98 -1.14 -14.71
N LEU A 248 -18.88 -1.05 -13.96
CA LEU A 248 -18.46 -2.06 -12.98
C LEU A 248 -18.23 -1.40 -11.64
N HIS A 249 -18.62 -2.09 -10.59
CA HIS A 249 -18.45 -1.70 -9.19
C HIS A 249 -17.62 -2.75 -8.46
N LEU A 250 -16.44 -2.37 -8.00
CA LEU A 250 -15.59 -3.17 -7.13
C LEU A 250 -15.79 -2.69 -5.70
N GLU A 251 -16.54 -3.44 -4.92
CA GLU A 251 -16.59 -3.29 -3.48
C GLU A 251 -15.29 -3.87 -2.90
N LEU A 252 -14.62 -3.09 -2.07
CA LEU A 252 -13.38 -3.50 -1.42
C LEU A 252 -13.65 -4.06 -0.01
N ASP A 253 -12.81 -3.78 0.96
CA ASP A 253 -12.91 -4.28 2.31
C ASP A 253 -14.31 -4.06 2.92
N PRO A 254 -14.97 -5.10 3.49
CA PRO A 254 -14.47 -6.46 3.70
C PRO A 254 -14.85 -7.48 2.62
N TRP A 255 -15.61 -7.11 1.60
CA TRP A 255 -16.28 -8.05 0.70
C TRP A 255 -15.50 -8.43 -0.55
N PHE A 256 -14.68 -7.52 -1.08
CA PHE A 256 -13.87 -7.71 -2.30
C PHE A 256 -14.67 -8.33 -3.44
N LYS A 257 -15.80 -7.71 -3.77
CA LYS A 257 -16.78 -8.19 -4.71
C LYS A 257 -16.86 -7.29 -5.94
N LEU A 258 -16.81 -7.88 -7.13
CA LEU A 258 -17.06 -7.18 -8.38
C LEU A 258 -18.49 -7.44 -8.84
N THR A 259 -19.22 -6.36 -9.15
CA THR A 259 -20.56 -6.40 -9.76
C THR A 259 -20.67 -5.40 -10.89
N GLY A 260 -21.71 -5.52 -11.73
CA GLY A 260 -21.99 -4.54 -12.78
C GLY A 260 -22.40 -5.18 -14.08
N ARG A 261 -22.15 -4.48 -15.18
CA ARG A 261 -22.60 -4.89 -16.51
C ARG A 261 -21.53 -4.61 -17.58
N VAL A 262 -21.39 -5.54 -18.52
CA VAL A 262 -20.58 -5.39 -19.72
C VAL A 262 -21.46 -5.73 -20.92
N GLY A 263 -21.81 -4.73 -21.73
CA GLY A 263 -22.84 -4.87 -22.75
C GLY A 263 -24.18 -5.30 -22.13
N GLU A 264 -24.70 -6.45 -22.57
CA GLU A 264 -25.92 -7.04 -21.99
C GLU A 264 -25.63 -8.03 -20.86
N ARG A 265 -24.36 -8.37 -20.60
CA ARG A 265 -23.95 -9.39 -19.63
C ARG A 265 -23.80 -8.79 -18.24
N GLU A 266 -24.48 -9.35 -17.26
CA GLU A 266 -24.28 -9.04 -15.85
C GLU A 266 -23.02 -9.72 -15.32
N ILE A 267 -22.29 -9.00 -14.48
CA ILE A 267 -21.04 -9.45 -13.86
C ILE A 267 -21.26 -9.56 -12.36
N GLU A 268 -20.87 -10.69 -11.80
CA GLU A 268 -20.75 -10.90 -10.36
C GLU A 268 -19.57 -11.83 -10.08
N ARG A 269 -18.62 -11.39 -9.24
CA ARG A 269 -17.46 -12.16 -8.78
C ARG A 269 -17.25 -11.89 -7.30
N GLY A 270 -17.09 -12.95 -6.52
CA GLY A 270 -16.82 -12.86 -5.09
C GLY A 270 -15.35 -12.69 -4.76
N MET A 271 -15.05 -12.68 -3.47
CA MET A 271 -13.74 -12.37 -2.91
C MET A 271 -12.64 -13.37 -3.28
N GLY A 272 -12.93 -14.66 -3.30
CA GLY A 272 -11.89 -15.70 -3.34
C GLY A 272 -11.05 -15.74 -2.06
N VAL A 273 -9.72 -15.79 -2.20
CA VAL A 273 -8.79 -15.70 -1.08
C VAL A 273 -8.65 -14.26 -0.62
N HIS A 274 -8.59 -14.03 0.70
CA HIS A 274 -8.42 -12.68 1.25
C HIS A 274 -7.14 -12.01 0.67
N PRO A 275 -7.22 -10.76 0.15
CA PRO A 275 -6.11 -10.15 -0.59
C PRO A 275 -4.82 -10.05 0.21
N PHE A 276 -4.89 -9.78 1.51
CA PHE A 276 -3.73 -9.72 2.39
C PHE A 276 -2.99 -11.07 2.46
N GLU A 277 -3.73 -12.16 2.67
CA GLU A 277 -3.17 -13.52 2.67
C GLU A 277 -2.59 -13.88 1.30
N ARG A 278 -3.31 -13.54 0.22
CA ARG A 278 -2.89 -13.80 -1.15
C ARG A 278 -1.61 -13.03 -1.51
N SER A 279 -1.48 -11.77 -1.07
CA SER A 279 -0.28 -10.96 -1.29
C SER A 279 0.94 -11.57 -0.61
N VAL A 280 0.81 -11.97 0.67
CA VAL A 280 1.87 -12.62 1.43
C VAL A 280 2.26 -13.97 0.82
N ALA A 281 1.28 -14.83 0.51
CA ALA A 281 1.54 -16.14 -0.10
C ALA A 281 2.28 -16.01 -1.44
N ARG A 282 1.87 -15.07 -2.29
CA ARG A 282 2.48 -14.84 -3.59
C ARG A 282 3.93 -14.34 -3.48
N PHE A 283 4.20 -13.46 -2.51
CA PHE A 283 5.58 -13.05 -2.23
C PHE A 283 6.45 -14.22 -1.76
N LEU A 284 5.95 -15.08 -0.86
CA LEU A 284 6.69 -16.25 -0.38
C LEU A 284 7.00 -17.24 -1.51
N GLU A 285 6.04 -17.44 -2.43
CA GLU A 285 6.26 -18.24 -3.65
C GLU A 285 7.32 -17.59 -4.55
N ALA A 286 7.27 -16.28 -4.72
CA ALA A 286 8.25 -15.51 -5.50
C ALA A 286 9.65 -15.61 -4.90
N ALA A 287 9.77 -15.41 -3.58
CA ALA A 287 11.02 -15.50 -2.83
C ALA A 287 11.64 -16.91 -2.93
N GLY A 288 10.83 -17.95 -2.71
CA GLY A 288 11.29 -19.32 -2.80
C GLY A 288 11.70 -19.77 -4.22
N ALA A 289 11.15 -19.12 -5.27
CA ALA A 289 11.47 -19.39 -6.66
C ALA A 289 12.52 -18.44 -7.26
N GLY A 290 12.87 -17.34 -6.58
CA GLY A 290 13.68 -16.25 -7.14
C GLY A 290 13.01 -15.56 -8.34
N ASP A 291 11.68 -15.48 -8.37
CA ASP A 291 10.90 -15.03 -9.53
C ASP A 291 10.08 -13.77 -9.21
N GLN A 292 10.65 -12.60 -9.53
CA GLN A 292 10.02 -11.29 -9.31
C GLN A 292 8.67 -11.14 -10.03
N ALA A 293 8.46 -11.82 -11.17
CA ALA A 293 7.21 -11.68 -11.94
C ALA A 293 5.96 -12.20 -11.21
N ARG A 294 6.15 -12.90 -10.09
CA ARG A 294 5.04 -13.43 -9.29
C ARG A 294 4.43 -12.42 -8.33
N VAL A 295 5.14 -11.36 -7.93
CA VAL A 295 4.59 -10.39 -6.98
C VAL A 295 3.51 -9.51 -7.61
N PHE A 296 2.56 -9.04 -6.81
CA PHE A 296 1.46 -8.20 -7.30
C PHE A 296 1.83 -6.73 -7.48
N CYS A 297 2.66 -6.20 -6.58
CA CYS A 297 3.11 -4.81 -6.63
C CYS A 297 4.62 -4.78 -6.45
N THR A 298 5.33 -4.29 -7.46
CA THR A 298 6.78 -4.14 -7.45
C THR A 298 7.19 -2.80 -6.80
N PRO A 299 8.46 -2.62 -6.40
CA PRO A 299 8.95 -1.30 -5.99
C PRO A 299 8.73 -0.21 -7.05
N ARG A 300 8.80 -0.53 -8.35
CA ARG A 300 8.54 0.41 -9.46
C ARG A 300 7.07 0.84 -9.52
N ASP A 301 6.13 -0.09 -9.34
CA ASP A 301 4.69 0.21 -9.27
C ASP A 301 4.41 1.14 -8.09
N ALA A 302 4.94 0.79 -6.92
CA ALA A 302 4.78 1.57 -5.69
C ALA A 302 5.45 2.95 -5.76
N PHE A 303 6.57 3.08 -6.48
CA PHE A 303 7.21 4.37 -6.77
C PHE A 303 6.26 5.31 -7.53
N GLY A 304 5.63 4.84 -8.61
CA GLY A 304 4.66 5.64 -9.35
C GLY A 304 3.44 6.02 -8.51
N THR A 305 3.01 5.14 -7.59
CA THR A 305 1.95 5.44 -6.62
C THR A 305 2.39 6.53 -5.64
N LEU A 306 3.62 6.46 -5.10
CA LEU A 306 4.18 7.49 -4.23
C LEU A 306 4.32 8.84 -4.95
N ALA A 307 4.88 8.86 -6.16
CA ALA A 307 5.02 10.08 -6.96
C ALA A 307 3.66 10.76 -7.18
N THR A 308 2.62 9.98 -7.50
CA THR A 308 1.25 10.50 -7.64
C THR A 308 0.70 11.04 -6.31
N ALA A 309 0.91 10.34 -5.21
CA ALA A 309 0.48 10.80 -3.88
C ALA A 309 1.18 12.10 -3.46
N LEU A 310 2.49 12.24 -3.77
CA LEU A 310 3.25 13.48 -3.53
C LEU A 310 2.77 14.63 -4.43
N ALA A 311 2.35 14.35 -5.68
CA ALA A 311 1.70 15.36 -6.52
C ALA A 311 0.37 15.83 -5.92
N CYS A 312 -0.41 14.91 -5.38
CA CYS A 312 -1.64 15.25 -4.65
C CYS A 312 -1.36 16.07 -3.38
N GLU A 313 -0.35 15.68 -2.59
CA GLU A 313 0.07 16.43 -1.39
C GLU A 313 0.54 17.85 -1.77
N ARG A 314 1.35 17.99 -2.81
CA ARG A 314 1.80 19.28 -3.32
C ARG A 314 0.64 20.16 -3.79
N SER A 315 -0.29 19.59 -4.56
CA SER A 315 -1.51 20.28 -4.97
C SER A 315 -2.29 20.82 -3.76
N LEU A 316 -2.47 19.99 -2.74
CA LEU A 316 -3.13 20.38 -1.50
C LEU A 316 -2.44 21.56 -0.82
N LEU A 317 -1.12 21.50 -0.64
CA LEU A 317 -0.31 22.53 0.02
C LEU A 317 -0.25 23.85 -0.79
N GLU A 318 -0.41 23.78 -2.11
CA GLU A 318 -0.43 24.92 -3.02
C GLU A 318 -1.86 25.39 -3.38
N GLY A 319 -2.83 25.13 -2.49
CA GLY A 319 -4.20 25.68 -2.60
C GLY A 319 -5.06 24.99 -3.65
N GLY A 320 -4.76 23.76 -4.01
CA GLY A 320 -5.58 22.96 -4.94
C GLY A 320 -5.26 23.20 -6.42
N ARG A 321 -4.06 23.73 -6.76
CA ARG A 321 -3.67 23.84 -8.15
C ARG A 321 -3.40 22.47 -8.79
N LEU A 322 -3.56 22.41 -10.10
CA LEU A 322 -3.12 21.26 -10.88
C LEU A 322 -1.59 21.11 -10.81
N VAL A 323 -1.10 19.89 -10.55
CA VAL A 323 0.31 19.52 -10.53
C VAL A 323 0.57 18.48 -11.60
N GLU A 324 1.48 18.74 -12.53
CA GLU A 324 1.95 17.75 -13.49
C GLU A 324 2.95 16.80 -12.82
N LEU A 325 2.91 15.50 -13.13
CA LEU A 325 3.80 14.51 -12.50
C LEU A 325 5.28 14.81 -12.80
N THR A 326 5.59 15.45 -13.92
CA THR A 326 6.95 15.93 -14.26
C THR A 326 7.49 16.99 -13.31
N GLU A 327 6.65 17.63 -12.50
CA GLU A 327 7.10 18.55 -11.45
C GLU A 327 7.58 17.82 -10.18
N ILE A 328 7.25 16.54 -10.06
CA ILE A 328 7.61 15.68 -8.92
C ILE A 328 8.81 14.81 -9.27
N LEU A 329 8.80 14.25 -10.48
CA LEU A 329 9.87 13.38 -11.01
C LEU A 329 11.05 14.21 -11.53
#